data_47f479e43430364906e02151912f0510
#
_entry.id   47f479e43430364906e02151912f0510
#
_cell.length_a   1.000
_cell.length_b   1.000
_cell.length_c   1.000
_cell.angle_alpha   90.00
_cell.angle_beta   90.00
_cell.angle_gamma   90.00
#
_symmetry.space_group_name_H-M   'P 1'
#
loop_
_entity.id
_entity.type
_entity.pdbx_description
1 polymer ?
#
loop_
_entity_poly.entity_id
_entity_poly.type
_entity_poly.pdbx_seq_one_letter_code
_entity_poly.pdbx_strand_id
1 'polypeptide(L)'
;MDRPTLAAYDRDAAAFARDWHEQPAPTDLHDIVKRFFVAGGATADIGCGSGREVAWLNASGYPAKGFDASDGLLSEARRRYPQLEFAHAELPALGGVATDAFDNVLCETVIMHLDRALVPPSVRRMLEIVKPGGVFYLSWRVTEGDDQRDKHERLYAAFEPSLVRSELTAATILLDEERISASSGKKVARIVVRKAT
;
A
#
# COMPACT_ATOMS: atom_id res chain seq x y z
N MET A 1 -11.23 -4.87 -4.80
CA MET A 1 -10.48 -4.13 -5.87
C MET A 1 -11.41 -3.86 -7.05
N ASP A 2 -11.22 -2.73 -7.77
CA ASP A 2 -11.90 -2.48 -9.05
C ASP A 2 -11.48 -3.54 -10.08
N ARG A 3 -12.45 -4.23 -10.69
CA ARG A 3 -12.16 -5.40 -11.56
C ARG A 3 -11.41 -5.04 -12.85
N PRO A 4 -11.75 -3.94 -13.57
CA PRO A 4 -10.95 -3.50 -14.71
C PRO A 4 -9.50 -3.16 -14.33
N THR A 5 -9.28 -2.52 -13.19
CA THR A 5 -7.92 -2.23 -12.68
C THR A 5 -7.13 -3.51 -12.42
N LEU A 6 -7.74 -4.50 -11.75
CA LEU A 6 -7.09 -5.79 -11.49
C LEU A 6 -6.73 -6.50 -12.80
N ALA A 7 -7.67 -6.55 -13.74
CA ALA A 7 -7.43 -7.16 -15.05
C ALA A 7 -6.31 -6.45 -15.84
N ALA A 8 -6.18 -5.12 -15.71
CA ALA A 8 -5.08 -4.38 -16.32
C ALA A 8 -3.73 -4.77 -15.73
N TYR A 9 -3.65 -4.88 -14.40
CA TYR A 9 -2.42 -5.29 -13.72
C TYR A 9 -2.03 -6.73 -14.06
N ASP A 10 -2.97 -7.67 -14.13
CA ASP A 10 -2.69 -9.05 -14.52
C ASP A 10 -2.21 -9.15 -15.96
N ARG A 11 -2.88 -8.45 -16.89
CA ARG A 11 -2.55 -8.49 -18.32
C ARG A 11 -1.17 -7.90 -18.62
N ASP A 12 -0.85 -6.77 -18.00
CA ASP A 12 0.34 -5.97 -18.34
C ASP A 12 1.42 -6.03 -17.24
N ALA A 13 1.38 -7.05 -16.36
CA ALA A 13 2.20 -7.18 -15.15
C ALA A 13 3.70 -6.97 -15.40
N ALA A 14 4.25 -7.60 -16.44
CA ALA A 14 5.68 -7.47 -16.76
C ALA A 14 6.07 -6.05 -17.17
N ALA A 15 5.18 -5.32 -17.88
CA ALA A 15 5.41 -3.93 -18.26
C ALA A 15 5.39 -3.02 -17.03
N PHE A 16 4.35 -3.14 -16.17
CA PHE A 16 4.28 -2.38 -14.93
C PHE A 16 5.46 -2.66 -14.01
N ALA A 17 5.85 -3.93 -13.84
CA ALA A 17 7.01 -4.30 -13.02
C ALA A 17 8.31 -3.67 -13.51
N ARG A 18 8.53 -3.61 -14.83
CA ARG A 18 9.70 -2.95 -15.42
C ARG A 18 9.65 -1.44 -15.20
N ASP A 19 8.51 -0.79 -15.54
CA ASP A 19 8.34 0.65 -15.42
C ASP A 19 8.56 1.13 -13.98
N TRP A 20 8.01 0.42 -12.98
CA TRP A 20 8.22 0.77 -11.57
C TRP A 20 9.65 0.57 -11.11
N HIS A 21 10.34 -0.45 -11.64
CA HIS A 21 11.74 -0.70 -11.29
C HIS A 21 12.68 0.39 -11.86
N GLU A 22 12.34 0.96 -13.01
CA GLU A 22 13.10 2.02 -13.67
C GLU A 22 12.81 3.42 -13.08
N GLN A 23 11.71 3.58 -12.32
CA GLN A 23 11.42 4.83 -11.63
C GLN A 23 12.46 5.13 -10.54
N PRO A 24 12.70 6.42 -10.26
CA PRO A 24 13.52 6.82 -9.11
C PRO A 24 13.04 6.16 -7.82
N ALA A 25 13.97 5.88 -6.92
CA ALA A 25 13.63 5.36 -5.60
C ALA A 25 12.71 6.35 -4.85
N PRO A 26 11.66 5.88 -4.15
CA PRO A 26 10.77 6.73 -3.37
C PRO A 26 11.44 7.12 -2.04
N THR A 27 12.49 7.93 -2.12
CA THR A 27 13.31 8.31 -0.95
C THR A 27 12.50 8.97 0.15
N ASP A 28 11.47 9.72 -0.23
CA ASP A 28 10.53 10.35 0.68
C ASP A 28 9.66 9.34 1.47
N LEU A 29 9.27 8.22 0.87
CA LEU A 29 8.64 7.09 1.56
C LEU A 29 9.64 6.40 2.48
N HIS A 30 10.85 6.13 1.98
CA HIS A 30 11.91 5.47 2.75
C HIS A 30 12.28 6.25 4.01
N ASP A 31 12.30 7.59 3.96
CA ASP A 31 12.55 8.44 5.11
C ASP A 31 11.40 8.38 6.14
N ILE A 32 10.15 8.29 5.70
CA ILE A 32 8.99 8.07 6.58
C ILE A 32 9.10 6.71 7.28
N VAL A 33 9.41 5.65 6.54
CA VAL A 33 9.58 4.30 7.12
C VAL A 33 10.68 4.32 8.18
N LYS A 34 11.86 4.86 7.88
CA LYS A 34 12.97 4.96 8.85
C LYS A 34 12.61 5.76 10.09
N ARG A 35 11.76 6.77 9.95
CA ARG A 35 11.36 7.64 11.06
C ARG A 35 10.33 7.02 11.98
N PHE A 36 9.38 6.26 11.45
CA PHE A 36 8.19 5.88 12.22
C PHE A 36 8.03 4.37 12.44
N PHE A 37 8.54 3.52 11.54
CA PHE A 37 8.36 2.07 11.66
C PHE A 37 9.18 1.50 12.81
N VAL A 38 8.66 0.42 13.38
CA VAL A 38 9.35 -0.36 14.40
C VAL A 38 10.48 -1.13 13.72
N ALA A 39 11.73 -0.76 14.02
CA ALA A 39 12.91 -1.42 13.46
C ALA A 39 12.95 -2.90 13.88
N GLY A 40 13.24 -3.79 12.93
CA GLY A 40 13.21 -5.25 13.14
C GLY A 40 11.81 -5.83 13.29
N GLY A 41 10.76 -5.01 13.27
CA GLY A 41 9.37 -5.45 13.39
C GLY A 41 8.85 -6.12 12.12
N ALA A 42 8.03 -7.17 12.29
CA ALA A 42 7.36 -7.83 11.17
C ALA A 42 6.50 -6.83 10.39
N THR A 43 6.70 -6.76 9.08
CA THR A 43 6.10 -5.75 8.21
C THR A 43 5.23 -6.39 7.12
N ALA A 44 4.03 -5.87 6.89
CA ALA A 44 3.20 -6.21 5.74
C ALA A 44 3.23 -5.07 4.72
N ASP A 45 3.47 -5.38 3.44
CA ASP A 45 3.29 -4.46 2.32
C ASP A 45 2.02 -4.86 1.57
N ILE A 46 0.96 -4.05 1.70
CA ILE A 46 -0.37 -4.29 1.11
C ILE A 46 -0.48 -3.58 -0.22
N GLY A 47 -0.72 -4.34 -1.28
CA GLY A 47 -0.60 -3.88 -2.66
C GLY A 47 0.86 -3.78 -3.09
N CYS A 48 1.65 -4.80 -2.78
CA CYS A 48 3.09 -4.81 -2.98
C CYS A 48 3.54 -4.82 -4.45
N GLY A 49 2.61 -5.03 -5.37
CA GLY A 49 2.90 -5.09 -6.81
C GLY A 49 4.01 -6.10 -7.14
N SER A 50 5.03 -5.64 -7.85
CA SER A 50 6.19 -6.45 -8.24
C SER A 50 7.28 -6.58 -7.15
N GLY A 51 6.99 -6.20 -5.90
CA GLY A 51 7.81 -6.46 -4.72
C GLY A 51 8.98 -5.51 -4.49
N ARG A 52 9.03 -4.36 -5.15
CA ARG A 52 10.14 -3.40 -5.01
C ARG A 52 10.31 -2.92 -3.57
N GLU A 53 9.21 -2.51 -2.91
CA GLU A 53 9.27 -2.02 -1.54
C GLU A 53 9.50 -3.16 -0.53
N VAL A 54 8.96 -4.36 -0.78
CA VAL A 54 9.26 -5.54 0.04
C VAL A 54 10.76 -5.84 0.05
N ALA A 55 11.41 -5.75 -1.12
CA ALA A 55 12.85 -5.96 -1.23
C ALA A 55 13.65 -4.90 -0.46
N TRP A 56 13.27 -3.62 -0.62
CA TRP A 56 13.93 -2.53 0.11
C TRP A 56 13.73 -2.63 1.63
N LEU A 57 12.51 -2.95 2.10
CA LEU A 57 12.20 -3.15 3.51
C LEU A 57 13.09 -4.24 4.13
N ASN A 58 13.15 -5.42 3.51
CA ASN A 58 14.00 -6.51 3.99
C ASN A 58 15.48 -6.11 4.03
N ALA A 59 15.99 -5.46 2.98
CA ALA A 59 17.37 -4.98 2.92
C ALA A 59 17.68 -3.88 3.95
N SER A 60 16.64 -3.17 4.42
CA SER A 60 16.73 -2.07 5.39
C SER A 60 16.47 -2.49 6.84
N GLY A 61 16.31 -3.81 7.11
CA GLY A 61 16.12 -4.32 8.47
C GLY A 61 14.66 -4.34 8.96
N TYR A 62 13.70 -4.30 8.03
CA TYR A 62 12.27 -4.48 8.29
C TYR A 62 11.82 -5.80 7.66
N PRO A 63 11.78 -6.94 8.39
CA PRO A 63 11.34 -8.22 7.83
C PRO A 63 9.94 -8.08 7.22
N ALA A 64 9.84 -8.15 5.91
CA ALA A 64 8.61 -7.82 5.20
C ALA A 64 8.09 -8.95 4.33
N LYS A 65 6.76 -9.09 4.30
CA LYS A 65 5.98 -9.94 3.41
C LYS A 65 5.06 -9.09 2.55
N GLY A 66 5.02 -9.38 1.24
CA GLY A 66 4.16 -8.69 0.30
C GLY A 66 2.81 -9.37 0.11
N PHE A 67 1.75 -8.56 -0.04
CA PHE A 67 0.40 -9.01 -0.35
C PHE A 67 -0.15 -8.20 -1.52
N ASP A 68 -0.68 -8.87 -2.53
CA ASP A 68 -1.33 -8.20 -3.68
C ASP A 68 -2.52 -9.02 -4.18
N ALA A 69 -3.45 -8.36 -4.86
CA ALA A 69 -4.59 -9.00 -5.49
C ALA A 69 -4.28 -9.50 -6.92
N SER A 70 -3.23 -8.99 -7.56
CA SER A 70 -2.83 -9.38 -8.92
C SER A 70 -1.87 -10.56 -8.89
N ASP A 71 -2.32 -11.71 -9.39
CA ASP A 71 -1.47 -12.89 -9.54
C ASP A 71 -0.35 -12.66 -10.56
N GLY A 72 -0.60 -11.82 -11.58
CA GLY A 72 0.41 -11.42 -12.56
C GLY A 72 1.56 -10.65 -11.90
N LEU A 73 1.26 -9.64 -11.09
CA LEU A 73 2.27 -8.87 -10.35
C LEU A 73 3.01 -9.72 -9.31
N LEU A 74 2.29 -10.61 -8.60
CA LEU A 74 2.92 -11.55 -7.66
C LEU A 74 3.87 -12.52 -8.35
N SER A 75 3.54 -12.97 -9.58
CA SER A 75 4.44 -13.79 -10.39
C SER A 75 5.74 -13.04 -10.72
N GLU A 76 5.65 -11.76 -11.10
CA GLU A 76 6.80 -10.90 -11.34
C GLU A 76 7.63 -10.67 -10.06
N ALA A 77 6.97 -10.46 -8.91
CA ALA A 77 7.63 -10.31 -7.62
C ALA A 77 8.42 -11.56 -7.23
N ARG A 78 7.80 -12.75 -7.31
CA ARG A 78 8.46 -14.04 -7.01
C ARG A 78 9.61 -14.34 -7.96
N ARG A 79 9.46 -14.02 -9.24
CA ARG A 79 10.52 -14.19 -10.23
C ARG A 79 11.73 -13.31 -9.93
N ARG A 80 11.50 -12.06 -9.51
CA ARG A 80 12.55 -11.07 -9.25
C ARG A 80 13.22 -11.25 -7.89
N TYR A 81 12.45 -11.66 -6.89
CA TYR A 81 12.89 -11.80 -5.50
C TYR A 81 12.50 -13.18 -4.92
N PRO A 82 13.07 -14.28 -5.47
CA PRO A 82 12.66 -15.65 -5.10
C PRO A 82 12.91 -16.01 -3.63
N GLN A 83 13.72 -15.21 -2.92
CA GLN A 83 14.02 -15.38 -1.50
C GLN A 83 13.04 -14.67 -0.56
N LEU A 84 12.12 -13.84 -1.10
CA LEU A 84 11.16 -13.07 -0.32
C LEU A 84 9.77 -13.70 -0.39
N GLU A 85 8.95 -13.37 0.61
CA GLU A 85 7.61 -13.93 0.73
C GLU A 85 6.55 -13.03 0.09
N PHE A 86 5.72 -13.62 -0.77
CA PHE A 86 4.59 -12.96 -1.43
C PHE A 86 3.35 -13.86 -1.38
N ALA A 87 2.21 -13.29 -1.02
CA ALA A 87 0.95 -13.99 -0.96
C ALA A 87 -0.19 -13.19 -1.62
N HIS A 88 -1.17 -13.92 -2.16
CA HIS A 88 -2.37 -13.30 -2.68
C HIS A 88 -3.28 -12.86 -1.53
N ALA A 89 -3.67 -11.58 -1.52
CA ALA A 89 -4.71 -11.04 -0.64
C ALA A 89 -5.33 -9.79 -1.25
N GLU A 90 -6.66 -9.69 -1.19
CA GLU A 90 -7.44 -8.60 -1.78
C GLU A 90 -8.13 -7.76 -0.70
N LEU A 91 -8.05 -6.43 -0.80
CA LEU A 91 -8.86 -5.49 -0.01
C LEU A 91 -10.34 -5.53 -0.47
N PRO A 92 -11.29 -5.40 0.47
CA PRO A 92 -11.09 -5.05 1.88
C PRO A 92 -10.82 -6.25 2.80
N ALA A 93 -11.03 -7.49 2.35
CA ALA A 93 -11.05 -8.66 3.23
C ALA A 93 -9.67 -9.06 3.78
N LEU A 94 -8.60 -8.95 2.98
CA LEU A 94 -7.27 -9.50 3.28
C LEU A 94 -7.36 -10.94 3.79
N GLY A 95 -8.03 -11.80 3.01
CA GLY A 95 -8.24 -13.20 3.39
C GLY A 95 -6.92 -13.91 3.70
N GLY A 96 -6.89 -14.66 4.79
CA GLY A 96 -5.71 -15.39 5.25
C GLY A 96 -4.68 -14.53 6.01
N VAL A 97 -4.89 -13.23 6.15
CA VAL A 97 -4.05 -12.35 6.97
C VAL A 97 -4.65 -12.23 8.37
N ALA A 98 -3.91 -12.63 9.40
CA ALA A 98 -4.40 -12.58 10.78
C ALA A 98 -4.48 -11.14 11.31
N THR A 99 -5.37 -10.89 12.28
CA THR A 99 -5.37 -9.65 13.07
C THR A 99 -4.16 -9.59 13.98
N ASP A 100 -3.71 -8.37 14.33
CA ASP A 100 -2.59 -8.12 15.24
C ASP A 100 -1.32 -8.92 14.88
N ALA A 101 -1.06 -9.07 13.57
CA ALA A 101 0.03 -9.91 13.07
C ALA A 101 1.33 -9.13 12.81
N PHE A 102 1.25 -7.83 12.50
CA PHE A 102 2.39 -7.05 12.05
C PHE A 102 2.68 -5.85 12.95
N ASP A 103 3.96 -5.61 13.18
CA ASP A 103 4.43 -4.42 13.88
C ASP A 103 4.33 -3.17 13.00
N ASN A 104 4.45 -3.39 11.67
CA ASN A 104 4.31 -2.34 10.66
C ASN A 104 3.42 -2.80 9.50
N VAL A 105 2.59 -1.90 8.99
CA VAL A 105 1.82 -2.10 7.75
C VAL A 105 2.10 -0.93 6.82
N LEU A 106 2.52 -1.24 5.60
CA LEU A 106 2.71 -0.31 4.49
C LEU A 106 1.59 -0.52 3.47
N CYS A 107 0.96 0.56 3.00
CA CYS A 107 0.06 0.54 1.85
C CYS A 107 0.29 1.80 1.01
N GLU A 108 1.10 1.69 -0.03
CA GLU A 108 1.51 2.83 -0.87
C GLU A 108 0.71 2.86 -2.17
N THR A 109 -0.14 3.89 -2.32
CA THR A 109 -0.90 4.19 -3.55
C THR A 109 -1.76 3.04 -4.09
N VAL A 110 -2.56 2.43 -3.22
CA VAL A 110 -3.45 1.29 -3.56
C VAL A 110 -4.93 1.67 -3.49
N ILE A 111 -5.36 2.34 -2.41
CA ILE A 111 -6.79 2.52 -2.10
C ILE A 111 -7.54 3.37 -3.12
N MET A 112 -6.87 4.20 -3.92
CA MET A 112 -7.51 4.91 -5.02
C MET A 112 -7.96 3.99 -6.17
N HIS A 113 -7.56 2.73 -6.17
CA HIS A 113 -8.02 1.70 -7.11
C HIS A 113 -9.22 0.89 -6.57
N LEU A 114 -9.84 1.34 -5.49
CA LEU A 114 -11.05 0.76 -4.92
C LEU A 114 -12.26 1.63 -5.25
N ASP A 115 -13.42 0.99 -5.41
CA ASP A 115 -14.66 1.73 -5.33
C ASP A 115 -14.72 2.50 -3.99
N ARG A 116 -15.23 3.72 -4.01
CA ARG A 116 -15.28 4.61 -2.83
C ARG A 116 -15.89 3.93 -1.60
N ALA A 117 -16.93 3.12 -1.79
CA ALA A 117 -17.58 2.38 -0.71
C ALA A 117 -16.68 1.32 -0.04
N LEU A 118 -15.62 0.86 -0.72
CA LEU A 118 -14.68 -0.12 -0.20
C LEU A 118 -13.49 0.51 0.53
N VAL A 119 -13.29 1.84 0.44
CA VAL A 119 -12.17 2.52 1.12
C VAL A 119 -12.26 2.39 2.64
N PRO A 120 -13.39 2.74 3.33
CA PRO A 120 -13.49 2.63 4.78
C PRO A 120 -13.24 1.21 5.30
N PRO A 121 -13.92 0.16 4.82
CA PRO A 121 -13.67 -1.20 5.32
C PRO A 121 -12.23 -1.67 5.04
N SER A 122 -11.59 -1.19 3.96
CA SER A 122 -10.18 -1.51 3.68
C SER A 122 -9.23 -0.87 4.69
N VAL A 123 -9.43 0.41 5.02
CA VAL A 123 -8.62 1.12 6.02
C VAL A 123 -8.76 0.45 7.38
N ARG A 124 -9.99 0.14 7.80
CA ARG A 124 -10.27 -0.57 9.06
C ARG A 124 -9.56 -1.90 9.11
N ARG A 125 -9.66 -2.70 8.04
CA ARG A 125 -9.03 -4.02 7.96
C ARG A 125 -7.50 -3.93 8.01
N MET A 126 -6.90 -2.95 7.33
CA MET A 126 -5.45 -2.73 7.43
C MET A 126 -5.01 -2.33 8.84
N LEU A 127 -5.80 -1.52 9.55
CA LEU A 127 -5.52 -1.20 10.95
C LEU A 127 -5.70 -2.41 11.88
N GLU A 128 -6.65 -3.32 11.60
CA GLU A 128 -6.83 -4.55 12.38
C GLU A 128 -5.63 -5.49 12.34
N ILE A 129 -4.94 -5.61 11.19
CA ILE A 129 -3.76 -6.48 11.08
C ILE A 129 -2.51 -5.91 11.76
N VAL A 130 -2.51 -4.62 12.11
CA VAL A 130 -1.45 -3.98 12.90
C VAL A 130 -1.59 -4.42 14.36
N LYS A 131 -0.49 -4.81 15.00
CA LYS A 131 -0.44 -5.07 16.44
C LYS A 131 -0.74 -3.83 17.26
N PRO A 132 -1.27 -3.96 18.51
CA PRO A 132 -1.31 -2.85 19.45
C PRO A 132 0.06 -2.16 19.58
N GLY A 133 0.10 -0.83 19.49
CA GLY A 133 1.34 -0.03 19.48
C GLY A 133 2.12 -0.02 18.16
N GLY A 134 1.73 -0.84 17.19
CA GLY A 134 2.35 -0.89 15.87
C GLY A 134 2.01 0.30 14.98
N VAL A 135 2.65 0.40 13.83
CA VAL A 135 2.57 1.55 12.92
C VAL A 135 1.92 1.17 11.59
N PHE A 136 1.01 2.01 11.13
CA PHE A 136 0.35 1.89 9.82
C PHE A 136 0.65 3.13 8.98
N TYR A 137 1.24 2.92 7.81
CA TYR A 137 1.41 3.92 6.75
C TYR A 137 0.41 3.66 5.63
N LEU A 138 -0.30 4.68 5.23
CA LEU A 138 -1.24 4.66 4.11
C LEU A 138 -1.03 5.86 3.22
N SER A 139 -1.00 5.66 1.91
CA SER A 139 -1.03 6.74 0.95
C SER A 139 -1.98 6.46 -0.21
N TRP A 140 -2.38 7.53 -0.89
CA TRP A 140 -3.14 7.45 -2.13
C TRP A 140 -2.86 8.66 -3.01
N ARG A 141 -2.96 8.46 -4.32
CA ARG A 141 -2.94 9.57 -5.27
C ARG A 141 -4.21 10.40 -5.11
N VAL A 142 -4.05 11.71 -4.93
CA VAL A 142 -5.19 12.63 -4.85
C VAL A 142 -5.78 12.80 -6.25
N THR A 143 -7.07 12.50 -6.40
CA THR A 143 -7.86 12.74 -7.61
C THR A 143 -8.89 13.79 -7.28
N GLU A 144 -8.88 14.91 -8.01
CA GLU A 144 -9.80 16.01 -7.83
C GLU A 144 -11.03 15.84 -8.73
N GLY A 145 -12.20 16.28 -8.26
CA GLY A 145 -13.46 16.19 -9.00
C GLY A 145 -14.04 14.77 -9.02
N ASP A 146 -14.21 14.22 -10.21
CA ASP A 146 -14.80 12.89 -10.42
C ASP A 146 -13.75 11.78 -10.51
N ASP A 147 -14.20 10.54 -10.35
CA ASP A 147 -13.38 9.35 -10.58
C ASP A 147 -12.80 9.36 -12.01
N GLN A 148 -11.55 9.00 -12.13
CA GLN A 148 -10.82 8.97 -13.40
C GLN A 148 -10.36 7.56 -13.74
N ARG A 149 -10.23 7.26 -15.03
CA ARG A 149 -9.53 6.08 -15.52
C ARG A 149 -8.35 6.50 -16.40
N ASP A 150 -7.27 5.79 -16.30
CA ASP A 150 -6.13 6.02 -17.19
C ASP A 150 -6.26 5.22 -18.50
N LYS A 151 -5.24 5.34 -19.36
CA LYS A 151 -5.18 4.61 -20.64
C LYS A 151 -5.20 3.08 -20.53
N HIS A 152 -4.96 2.54 -19.34
CA HIS A 152 -5.02 1.12 -19.02
C HIS A 152 -6.31 0.73 -18.31
N GLU A 153 -7.31 1.61 -18.27
CA GLU A 153 -8.60 1.42 -17.57
C GLU A 153 -8.50 1.32 -16.05
N ARG A 154 -7.35 1.70 -15.45
CA ARG A 154 -7.19 1.69 -14.00
C ARG A 154 -7.98 2.84 -13.38
N LEU A 155 -8.79 2.52 -12.37
CA LEU A 155 -9.57 3.49 -11.58
C LEU A 155 -8.63 4.35 -10.72
N TYR A 156 -8.92 5.64 -10.69
CA TYR A 156 -8.39 6.60 -9.71
C TYR A 156 -9.61 7.29 -9.08
N ALA A 157 -10.11 6.67 -8.02
CA ALA A 157 -11.29 7.17 -7.30
C ALA A 157 -11.00 8.52 -6.63
N ALA A 158 -11.92 9.44 -6.79
CA ALA A 158 -11.91 10.73 -6.11
C ALA A 158 -12.70 10.62 -4.81
N PHE A 159 -12.06 10.86 -3.68
CA PHE A 159 -12.69 10.87 -2.37
C PHE A 159 -12.01 11.84 -1.41
N GLU A 160 -12.80 12.34 -0.47
CA GLU A 160 -12.29 13.23 0.56
C GLU A 160 -11.42 12.48 1.58
N PRO A 161 -10.29 13.06 2.04
CA PRO A 161 -9.44 12.45 3.05
C PRO A 161 -10.15 12.10 4.37
N SER A 162 -11.27 12.77 4.67
CA SER A 162 -12.14 12.46 5.82
C SER A 162 -12.65 11.02 5.80
N LEU A 163 -12.86 10.44 4.61
CA LEU A 163 -13.28 9.05 4.45
C LEU A 163 -12.26 8.05 5.02
N VAL A 164 -10.98 8.37 4.92
CA VAL A 164 -9.89 7.59 5.52
C VAL A 164 -9.74 7.91 7.00
N ARG A 165 -9.74 9.21 7.36
CA ARG A 165 -9.52 9.66 8.75
C ARG A 165 -10.58 9.15 9.71
N SER A 166 -11.84 9.01 9.27
CA SER A 166 -12.93 8.48 10.11
C SER A 166 -12.68 7.05 10.61
N GLU A 167 -11.88 6.26 9.89
CA GLU A 167 -11.55 4.88 10.27
C GLU A 167 -10.31 4.76 11.18
N LEU A 168 -9.61 5.87 11.41
CA LEU A 168 -8.35 5.90 12.18
C LEU A 168 -8.54 6.44 13.61
N THR A 169 -9.77 6.55 14.10
CA THR A 169 -10.10 7.13 15.41
C THR A 169 -9.51 6.35 16.60
N ALA A 170 -9.24 5.05 16.44
CA ALA A 170 -8.58 4.20 17.43
C ALA A 170 -7.05 4.24 17.35
N ALA A 171 -6.48 5.23 16.67
CA ALA A 171 -5.04 5.36 16.47
C ALA A 171 -4.58 6.81 16.67
N THR A 172 -3.31 6.98 17.04
CA THR A 172 -2.67 8.31 17.12
C THR A 172 -2.06 8.67 15.78
N ILE A 173 -2.44 9.80 15.20
CA ILE A 173 -1.86 10.32 13.97
C ILE A 173 -0.45 10.84 14.26
N LEU A 174 0.54 10.29 13.54
CA LEU A 174 1.97 10.68 13.62
C LEU A 174 2.36 11.61 12.46
N LEU A 175 1.72 11.46 11.30
CA LEU A 175 1.90 12.27 10.10
C LEU A 175 0.57 12.32 9.35
N ASP A 176 0.21 13.49 8.84
CA ASP A 176 -0.93 13.69 7.93
C ASP A 176 -0.56 14.84 6.99
N GLU A 177 -0.24 14.52 5.74
CA GLU A 177 0.25 15.51 4.77
C GLU A 177 -0.20 15.21 3.34
N GLU A 178 -0.21 16.24 2.52
CA GLU A 178 -0.23 16.12 1.06
C GLU A 178 1.08 16.63 0.48
N ARG A 179 1.65 15.91 -0.47
CA ARG A 179 2.89 16.32 -1.14
C ARG A 179 3.02 15.74 -2.54
N ILE A 180 4.02 16.21 -3.27
CA ILE A 180 4.43 15.61 -4.54
C ILE A 180 5.36 14.43 -4.25
N SER A 181 5.02 13.24 -4.74
CA SER A 181 5.84 12.03 -4.59
C SER A 181 7.15 12.15 -5.35
N ALA A 182 8.26 11.78 -4.71
CA ALA A 182 9.60 11.82 -5.29
C ALA A 182 9.76 10.85 -6.47
N SER A 183 9.08 9.70 -6.45
CA SER A 183 9.18 8.70 -7.51
C SER A 183 8.27 8.97 -8.70
N SER A 184 7.02 9.37 -8.46
CA SER A 184 6.00 9.48 -9.51
C SER A 184 5.72 10.90 -9.99
N GLY A 185 6.16 11.94 -9.23
CA GLY A 185 5.83 13.35 -9.48
C GLY A 185 4.34 13.68 -9.34
N LYS A 186 3.55 12.79 -8.73
CA LYS A 186 2.11 12.99 -8.54
C LYS A 186 1.80 13.48 -7.12
N LYS A 187 0.69 14.24 -7.00
CA LYS A 187 0.17 14.66 -5.71
C LYS A 187 -0.37 13.44 -4.96
N VAL A 188 0.13 13.19 -3.76
CA VAL A 188 -0.28 12.10 -2.89
C VAL A 188 -0.64 12.62 -1.50
N ALA A 189 -1.68 12.05 -0.92
CA ALA A 189 -1.97 12.18 0.50
C ALA A 189 -1.31 11.02 1.24
N ARG A 190 -0.77 11.28 2.44
CA ARG A 190 -0.07 10.33 3.29
C ARG A 190 -0.51 10.47 4.72
N ILE A 191 -0.80 9.35 5.34
CA ILE A 191 -1.12 9.27 6.76
C ILE A 191 -0.25 8.20 7.40
N VAL A 192 0.36 8.52 8.53
CA VAL A 192 1.03 7.54 9.41
C VAL A 192 0.32 7.59 10.74
N VAL A 193 -0.07 6.42 11.23
CA VAL A 193 -0.70 6.30 12.55
C VAL A 193 -0.04 5.22 13.39
N ARG A 194 -0.15 5.37 14.71
CA ARG A 194 0.16 4.33 15.68
C ARG A 194 -1.14 3.78 16.27
N LYS A 195 -1.37 2.48 16.14
CA LYS A 195 -2.53 1.81 16.75
C LYS A 195 -2.45 1.92 18.27
N ALA A 196 -3.58 2.18 18.91
CA ALA A 196 -3.66 2.17 20.38
C ALA A 196 -3.20 0.81 20.96
N THR A 197 -2.64 0.86 22.17
CA THR A 197 -2.24 -0.32 22.95
C THR A 197 -3.42 -0.97 23.65
#